data_d4330ecdd1a42cdfb4272528ce8305d7
#
_entry.id   d4330ecdd1a42cdfb4272528ce8305d7
#
_cell.length_a   1.000
_cell.length_b   1.000
_cell.length_c   1.000
_cell.angle_alpha   90.00
_cell.angle_beta   90.00
_cell.angle_gamma   90.00
#
_symmetry.space_group_name_H-M   'P 1'
#
loop_
_entity.id
_entity.type
_entity.pdbx_description
1 polymer ?
#
loop_
_entity_poly.entity_id
_entity_poly.type
_entity_poly.pdbx_seq_one_letter_code
_entity_poly.pdbx_strand_id
1 'polypeptide(L)'
;MSIYVERLTHIYHPGTPRARTALRDVSLTIEDGACAAIIGVTGSGKSTLVQHFNGLLRPTSGRVIVDGLDVGARETRGADVQALRQHVGLLFQFPEAQLFAATVYDDVAFGPRQLGLSPSAVRERVVWALDAVALGHDDALLARSPFALSGGQRRRVALAGVLAMRPRTLVLDEPSAGLDAEARAELYAQLRALRRENDLTLVLVSHDMSEVAELADQLVVLTEGELRLAGAPDQVFGDTEAIIAAGLLPPPLALVGALARARGLDVPPDATTPDATATALLRALERRGDDAR
;
A
#
# COMPACT_ATOMS: atom_id res chain seq x y z
N MET A 1 5.01 14.43 -0.48
CA MET A 1 3.54 14.64 -0.58
C MET A 1 2.86 13.93 0.59
N SER A 2 2.29 14.67 1.54
CA SER A 2 1.67 14.10 2.74
C SER A 2 0.16 13.89 2.54
N ILE A 3 -0.39 12.87 3.18
CA ILE A 3 -1.83 12.59 3.24
C ILE A 3 -2.29 12.80 4.67
N TYR A 4 -3.27 13.68 4.85
CA TYR A 4 -3.86 13.97 6.15
C TYR A 4 -5.35 13.65 6.13
N VAL A 5 -5.77 12.79 7.04
CA VAL A 5 -7.16 12.35 7.21
C VAL A 5 -7.64 12.78 8.58
N GLU A 6 -8.74 13.53 8.63
CA GLU A 6 -9.32 14.06 9.85
C GLU A 6 -10.78 13.63 9.98
N ARG A 7 -11.08 12.79 10.98
CA ARG A 7 -12.42 12.30 11.32
C ARG A 7 -13.23 11.82 10.12
N LEU A 8 -12.56 11.12 9.19
CA LEU A 8 -13.17 10.63 7.97
C LEU A 8 -14.29 9.63 8.29
N THR A 9 -15.49 9.95 7.84
CA THR A 9 -16.61 9.01 7.79
C THR A 9 -17.08 8.85 6.36
N HIS A 10 -17.28 7.60 5.94
CA HIS A 10 -17.82 7.29 4.63
C HIS A 10 -19.00 6.32 4.73
N ILE A 11 -20.14 6.74 4.16
CA ILE A 11 -21.36 5.97 4.11
C ILE A 11 -21.73 5.74 2.65
N TYR A 12 -21.74 4.48 2.22
CA TYR A 12 -22.29 4.13 0.91
C TYR A 12 -23.81 4.29 0.89
N HIS A 13 -24.36 4.85 -0.16
CA HIS A 13 -25.81 5.08 -0.37
C HIS A 13 -26.49 5.79 0.82
N PRO A 14 -25.96 6.94 1.30
CA PRO A 14 -26.51 7.62 2.46
C PRO A 14 -27.98 8.03 2.24
N GLY A 15 -28.79 7.94 3.29
CA GLY A 15 -30.22 8.29 3.22
C GLY A 15 -31.11 7.24 2.54
N THR A 16 -30.59 6.06 2.20
CA THR A 16 -31.37 4.97 1.62
C THR A 16 -31.41 3.75 2.55
N PRO A 17 -32.36 2.80 2.34
CA PRO A 17 -32.39 1.53 3.09
C PRO A 17 -31.12 0.67 2.90
N ARG A 18 -30.29 0.98 1.90
CA ARG A 18 -29.02 0.29 1.62
C ARG A 18 -27.82 1.04 2.21
N ALA A 19 -28.04 2.03 3.07
CA ALA A 19 -26.96 2.79 3.71
C ALA A 19 -26.04 1.85 4.50
N ARG A 20 -24.72 1.92 4.21
CA ARG A 20 -23.70 1.14 4.90
C ARG A 20 -22.52 2.04 5.25
N THR A 21 -22.23 2.17 6.53
CA THR A 21 -21.03 2.86 6.99
C THR A 21 -19.81 1.97 6.74
N ALA A 22 -18.88 2.45 5.95
CA ALA A 22 -17.64 1.76 5.61
C ALA A 22 -16.43 2.30 6.40
N LEU A 23 -16.47 3.59 6.76
CA LEU A 23 -15.46 4.23 7.62
C LEU A 23 -16.18 5.09 8.65
N ARG A 24 -15.63 5.13 9.87
CA ARG A 24 -16.18 5.89 10.99
C ARG A 24 -15.07 6.59 11.75
N ASP A 25 -15.07 7.92 11.71
CA ASP A 25 -14.19 8.81 12.49
C ASP A 25 -12.70 8.46 12.39
N VAL A 26 -12.24 8.08 11.19
CA VAL A 26 -10.85 7.69 10.95
C VAL A 26 -9.99 8.94 10.86
N SER A 27 -8.92 9.00 11.66
CA SER A 27 -7.91 10.07 11.62
C SER A 27 -6.52 9.48 11.57
N LEU A 28 -5.72 9.88 10.56
CA LEU A 28 -4.34 9.44 10.38
C LEU A 28 -3.55 10.44 9.52
N THR A 29 -2.24 10.36 9.62
CA THR A 29 -1.32 11.10 8.73
C THR A 29 -0.34 10.12 8.10
N ILE A 30 -0.08 10.27 6.81
CA ILE A 30 0.99 9.56 6.09
C ILE A 30 1.98 10.62 5.65
N GLU A 31 3.22 10.48 6.14
CA GLU A 31 4.29 11.43 5.84
C GLU A 31 4.82 11.27 4.42
N ASP A 32 5.41 12.33 3.90
CA ASP A 32 6.07 12.33 2.59
C ASP A 32 7.23 11.32 2.56
N GLY A 33 7.33 10.57 1.47
CA GLY A 33 8.36 9.55 1.29
C GLY A 33 8.22 8.31 2.18
N ALA A 34 7.21 8.25 3.08
CA ALA A 34 6.96 7.08 3.92
C ALA A 34 6.35 5.91 3.13
N CYS A 35 6.56 4.70 3.64
CA CYS A 35 5.79 3.53 3.25
C CYS A 35 4.78 3.22 4.36
N ALA A 36 3.51 3.54 4.14
CA ALA A 36 2.43 3.26 5.08
C ALA A 36 1.70 1.99 4.66
N ALA A 37 1.59 1.00 5.56
CA ALA A 37 0.77 -0.17 5.33
C ALA A 37 -0.57 -0.06 6.07
N ILE A 38 -1.65 -0.34 5.37
CA ILE A 38 -3.02 -0.38 5.90
C ILE A 38 -3.47 -1.83 5.93
N ILE A 39 -3.65 -2.36 7.13
CA ILE A 39 -4.04 -3.75 7.35
C ILE A 39 -5.40 -3.85 8.05
N GLY A 40 -6.01 -5.01 7.99
CA GLY A 40 -7.30 -5.29 8.61
C GLY A 40 -7.99 -6.45 7.92
N VAL A 41 -9.00 -7.03 8.55
CA VAL A 41 -9.80 -8.11 7.97
C VAL A 41 -10.55 -7.65 6.72
N THR A 42 -11.00 -8.60 5.91
CA THR A 42 -11.84 -8.28 4.73
C THR A 42 -13.08 -7.52 5.17
N GLY A 43 -13.38 -6.42 4.48
CA GLY A 43 -14.51 -5.56 4.81
C GLY A 43 -14.25 -4.52 5.91
N SER A 44 -13.02 -4.41 6.43
CA SER A 44 -12.68 -3.40 7.46
C SER A 44 -12.59 -1.95 6.95
N GLY A 45 -12.73 -1.70 5.63
CA GLY A 45 -12.75 -0.35 5.06
C GLY A 45 -11.46 0.08 4.37
N LYS A 46 -10.43 -0.77 4.27
CA LYS A 46 -9.11 -0.43 3.68
C LYS A 46 -9.21 0.17 2.28
N SER A 47 -9.82 -0.57 1.35
CA SER A 47 -9.98 -0.09 -0.04
C SER A 47 -10.84 1.16 -0.12
N THR A 48 -11.85 1.30 0.77
CA THR A 48 -12.64 2.53 0.87
C THR A 48 -11.76 3.70 1.30
N LEU A 49 -10.88 3.50 2.30
CA LEU A 49 -9.98 4.56 2.77
C LEU A 49 -9.06 5.04 1.65
N VAL A 50 -8.35 4.12 0.98
CA VAL A 50 -7.37 4.51 -0.05
C VAL A 50 -8.00 5.13 -1.29
N GLN A 51 -9.24 4.81 -1.61
CA GLN A 51 -9.98 5.44 -2.71
C GLN A 51 -10.32 6.91 -2.47
N HIS A 52 -10.25 7.40 -1.24
CA HIS A 52 -10.34 8.83 -0.96
C HIS A 52 -9.04 9.57 -1.35
N PHE A 53 -7.88 8.90 -1.29
CA PHE A 53 -6.60 9.55 -1.53
C PHE A 53 -6.43 10.07 -2.96
N ASN A 54 -7.08 9.43 -3.95
CA ASN A 54 -7.06 9.89 -5.34
C ASN A 54 -8.41 10.49 -5.82
N GLY A 55 -9.32 10.76 -4.88
CA GLY A 55 -10.62 11.39 -5.17
C GLY A 55 -11.60 10.52 -5.95
N LEU A 56 -11.45 9.18 -5.92
CA LEU A 56 -12.49 8.26 -6.41
C LEU A 56 -13.70 8.27 -5.49
N LEU A 57 -13.48 8.36 -4.19
CA LEU A 57 -14.52 8.57 -3.20
C LEU A 57 -14.36 9.94 -2.53
N ARG A 58 -15.49 10.49 -2.08
CA ARG A 58 -15.52 11.72 -1.28
C ARG A 58 -16.00 11.40 0.12
N PRO A 59 -15.46 12.06 1.16
CA PRO A 59 -15.96 11.95 2.52
C PRO A 59 -17.47 12.22 2.61
N THR A 60 -18.19 11.44 3.43
CA THR A 60 -19.54 11.81 3.85
C THR A 60 -19.46 12.89 4.91
N SER A 61 -18.47 12.80 5.82
CA SER A 61 -18.07 13.84 6.77
C SER A 61 -16.59 13.69 7.14
N GLY A 62 -16.02 14.69 7.77
CA GLY A 62 -14.58 14.78 8.00
C GLY A 62 -13.83 15.33 6.77
N ARG A 63 -12.51 15.19 6.75
CA ARG A 63 -11.66 15.75 5.70
C ARG A 63 -10.56 14.78 5.27
N VAL A 64 -10.21 14.84 4.00
CA VAL A 64 -9.03 14.18 3.45
C VAL A 64 -8.25 15.21 2.65
N ILE A 65 -7.06 15.52 3.10
CA ILE A 65 -6.18 16.49 2.45
C ILE A 65 -4.99 15.73 1.90
N VAL A 66 -4.76 15.91 0.60
CA VAL A 66 -3.67 15.27 -0.13
C VAL A 66 -2.88 16.37 -0.83
N ASP A 67 -1.61 16.53 -0.44
CA ASP A 67 -0.73 17.61 -0.95
C ASP A 67 -1.36 19.02 -0.84
N GLY A 68 -2.03 19.27 0.29
CA GLY A 68 -2.73 20.53 0.54
C GLY A 68 -4.12 20.67 -0.12
N LEU A 69 -4.52 19.73 -0.98
CA LEU A 69 -5.83 19.71 -1.62
C LEU A 69 -6.85 18.97 -0.78
N ASP A 70 -7.93 19.62 -0.36
CA ASP A 70 -9.05 18.96 0.33
C ASP A 70 -9.94 18.22 -0.69
N VAL A 71 -9.87 16.88 -0.66
CA VAL A 71 -10.60 16.00 -1.59
C VAL A 71 -12.13 16.11 -1.44
N GLY A 72 -12.60 16.45 -0.23
CA GLY A 72 -14.03 16.57 0.09
C GLY A 72 -14.63 17.93 -0.24
N ALA A 73 -13.81 18.97 -0.42
CA ALA A 73 -14.30 20.32 -0.66
C ALA A 73 -15.16 20.40 -1.93
N ARG A 74 -16.19 21.25 -1.88
CA ARG A 74 -17.12 21.44 -3.01
C ARG A 74 -16.42 22.06 -4.22
N GLU A 75 -15.39 22.85 -3.97
CA GLU A 75 -14.54 23.57 -4.94
C GLU A 75 -13.61 22.58 -5.69
N THR A 76 -13.21 21.49 -5.06
CA THR A 76 -12.31 20.47 -5.64
C THR A 76 -13.01 19.72 -6.77
N ARG A 77 -12.87 20.19 -8.00
CA ARG A 77 -13.49 19.68 -9.22
C ARG A 77 -12.59 19.86 -10.45
N GLY A 78 -12.92 19.14 -11.52
CA GLY A 78 -12.27 19.34 -12.82
C GLY A 78 -10.74 19.23 -12.73
N ALA A 79 -10.02 20.33 -12.92
CA ALA A 79 -8.57 20.37 -12.96
C ALA A 79 -7.91 19.90 -11.64
N ASP A 80 -8.51 20.20 -10.48
CA ASP A 80 -7.96 19.79 -9.18
C ASP A 80 -8.01 18.28 -9.01
N VAL A 81 -9.12 17.65 -9.40
CA VAL A 81 -9.27 16.19 -9.37
C VAL A 81 -8.31 15.53 -10.36
N GLN A 82 -8.09 16.17 -11.53
CA GLN A 82 -7.13 15.66 -12.51
C GLN A 82 -5.70 15.73 -11.96
N ALA A 83 -5.31 16.86 -11.36
CA ALA A 83 -4.02 17.03 -10.71
C ALA A 83 -3.83 16.01 -9.57
N LEU A 84 -4.86 15.81 -8.73
CA LEU A 84 -4.83 14.81 -7.67
C LEU A 84 -4.56 13.39 -8.22
N ARG A 85 -5.27 12.99 -9.28
CA ARG A 85 -5.11 11.67 -9.93
C ARG A 85 -3.78 11.51 -10.66
N GLN A 86 -3.15 12.61 -11.05
CA GLN A 86 -1.78 12.59 -11.56
C GLN A 86 -0.79 12.33 -10.42
N HIS A 87 -1.00 12.96 -9.26
CA HIS A 87 -0.09 12.86 -8.12
C HIS A 87 -0.28 11.56 -7.33
N VAL A 88 -1.49 11.01 -7.28
CA VAL A 88 -1.81 9.75 -6.57
C VAL A 88 -2.17 8.66 -7.55
N GLY A 89 -1.19 7.83 -7.87
CA GLY A 89 -1.40 6.59 -8.65
C GLY A 89 -2.06 5.52 -7.77
N LEU A 90 -3.09 4.86 -8.29
CA LEU A 90 -3.79 3.77 -7.59
C LEU A 90 -3.77 2.52 -8.45
N LEU A 91 -3.18 1.46 -7.92
CA LEU A 91 -3.23 0.11 -8.47
C LEU A 91 -4.23 -0.71 -7.65
N PHE A 92 -5.32 -1.15 -8.28
CA PHE A 92 -6.35 -1.96 -7.63
C PHE A 92 -5.93 -3.42 -7.47
N GLN A 93 -6.62 -4.12 -6.60
CA GLN A 93 -6.57 -5.58 -6.53
C GLN A 93 -6.87 -6.18 -7.92
N PHE A 94 -6.10 -7.18 -8.35
CA PHE A 94 -6.15 -7.74 -9.71
C PHE A 94 -5.88 -6.70 -10.80
N PRO A 95 -4.70 -6.07 -10.81
CA PRO A 95 -4.38 -4.95 -11.69
C PRO A 95 -4.44 -5.31 -13.18
N GLU A 96 -4.31 -6.59 -13.53
CA GLU A 96 -4.49 -7.10 -14.89
C GLU A 96 -5.91 -6.90 -15.44
N ALA A 97 -6.91 -6.71 -14.58
CA ALA A 97 -8.27 -6.36 -15.00
C ALA A 97 -8.42 -4.88 -15.42
N GLN A 98 -7.41 -4.05 -15.18
CA GLN A 98 -7.37 -2.65 -15.61
C GLN A 98 -6.88 -2.48 -17.04
N LEU A 99 -6.29 -3.51 -17.65
CA LEU A 99 -5.79 -3.47 -19.02
C LEU A 99 -6.95 -3.50 -20.02
N PHE A 100 -6.91 -2.61 -21.00
CA PHE A 100 -8.01 -2.44 -21.94
C PHE A 100 -7.58 -2.13 -23.38
N ALA A 101 -6.32 -1.73 -23.61
CA ALA A 101 -5.85 -1.31 -24.92
C ALA A 101 -5.46 -2.50 -25.82
N ALA A 102 -5.34 -2.24 -27.11
CA ALA A 102 -4.92 -3.25 -28.07
C ALA A 102 -3.45 -3.64 -27.96
N THR A 103 -2.60 -2.70 -27.53
CA THR A 103 -1.15 -2.89 -27.40
C THR A 103 -0.67 -2.48 -26.01
N VAL A 104 0.48 -3.06 -25.57
CA VAL A 104 1.17 -2.67 -24.34
C VAL A 104 1.51 -1.18 -24.37
N TYR A 105 2.01 -0.70 -25.52
CA TYR A 105 2.33 0.72 -25.66
C TYR A 105 1.12 1.62 -25.42
N ASP A 106 -0.02 1.31 -26.04
CA ASP A 106 -1.21 2.14 -25.93
C ASP A 106 -1.82 2.11 -24.52
N ASP A 107 -1.71 0.97 -23.83
CA ASP A 107 -2.19 0.84 -22.44
C ASP A 107 -1.36 1.73 -21.51
N VAL A 108 -0.04 1.61 -21.54
CA VAL A 108 0.87 2.41 -20.70
C VAL A 108 0.85 3.89 -21.10
N ALA A 109 0.69 4.21 -22.39
CA ALA A 109 0.64 5.57 -22.90
C ALA A 109 -0.69 6.31 -22.58
N PHE A 110 -1.72 5.59 -22.15
CA PHE A 110 -3.05 6.18 -21.97
C PHE A 110 -3.03 7.35 -20.98
N GLY A 111 -2.49 7.13 -19.78
CA GLY A 111 -2.39 8.17 -18.76
C GLY A 111 -1.60 9.40 -19.23
N PRO A 112 -0.36 9.25 -19.69
CA PRO A 112 0.44 10.36 -20.23
C PRO A 112 -0.23 11.14 -21.35
N ARG A 113 -0.98 10.47 -22.25
CA ARG A 113 -1.78 11.14 -23.30
C ARG A 113 -2.91 12.00 -22.71
N GLN A 114 -3.58 11.53 -21.65
CA GLN A 114 -4.63 12.30 -20.97
C GLN A 114 -4.09 13.56 -20.27
N LEU A 115 -2.79 13.60 -19.97
CA LEU A 115 -2.11 14.81 -19.48
C LEU A 115 -1.77 15.81 -20.58
N GLY A 116 -2.08 15.52 -21.84
CA GLY A 116 -1.78 16.40 -22.98
C GLY A 116 -0.29 16.49 -23.33
N LEU A 117 0.51 15.48 -22.95
CA LEU A 117 1.94 15.46 -23.25
C LEU A 117 2.19 15.26 -24.76
N SER A 118 3.32 15.80 -25.24
CA SER A 118 3.77 15.56 -26.61
C SER A 118 4.03 14.08 -26.86
N PRO A 119 3.92 13.60 -28.12
CA PRO A 119 4.19 12.20 -28.46
C PRO A 119 5.58 11.71 -28.01
N SER A 120 6.60 12.58 -28.05
CA SER A 120 7.95 12.25 -27.58
C SER A 120 8.01 12.06 -26.07
N ALA A 121 7.36 12.96 -25.30
CA ALA A 121 7.28 12.86 -23.85
C ALA A 121 6.43 11.64 -23.39
N VAL A 122 5.37 11.30 -24.12
CA VAL A 122 4.60 10.08 -23.88
C VAL A 122 5.50 8.85 -24.06
N ARG A 123 6.26 8.76 -25.17
CA ARG A 123 7.17 7.63 -25.43
C ARG A 123 8.24 7.52 -24.34
N GLU A 124 8.85 8.61 -23.94
CA GLU A 124 9.83 8.65 -22.84
C GLU A 124 9.25 8.06 -21.54
N ARG A 125 8.04 8.47 -21.17
CA ARG A 125 7.36 7.97 -19.96
C ARG A 125 7.01 6.49 -20.06
N VAL A 126 6.58 6.01 -21.24
CA VAL A 126 6.27 4.59 -21.47
C VAL A 126 7.54 3.74 -21.32
N VAL A 127 8.64 4.14 -21.97
CA VAL A 127 9.93 3.43 -21.89
C VAL A 127 10.40 3.37 -20.44
N TRP A 128 10.47 4.52 -19.76
CA TRP A 128 10.87 4.60 -18.37
C TRP A 128 9.99 3.71 -17.46
N ALA A 129 8.67 3.73 -17.64
CA ALA A 129 7.76 2.96 -16.77
C ALA A 129 7.89 1.44 -16.99
N LEU A 130 8.10 0.99 -18.24
CA LEU A 130 8.32 -0.42 -18.54
C LEU A 130 9.66 -0.93 -18.00
N ASP A 131 10.72 -0.11 -18.10
CA ASP A 131 12.02 -0.43 -17.51
C ASP A 131 11.94 -0.49 -15.98
N ALA A 132 11.22 0.45 -15.35
CA ALA A 132 11.02 0.51 -13.91
C ALA A 132 10.32 -0.75 -13.34
N VAL A 133 9.55 -1.46 -14.17
CA VAL A 133 8.92 -2.75 -13.80
C VAL A 133 9.64 -3.98 -14.36
N ALA A 134 10.86 -3.80 -14.86
CA ALA A 134 11.72 -4.86 -15.42
C ALA A 134 11.06 -5.68 -16.55
N LEU A 135 10.31 -5.01 -17.44
CA LEU A 135 9.72 -5.63 -18.64
C LEU A 135 10.55 -5.36 -19.90
N GLY A 136 11.42 -4.32 -19.88
CA GLY A 136 12.06 -3.80 -21.10
C GLY A 136 11.04 -3.10 -22.01
N HIS A 137 11.52 -2.65 -23.16
CA HIS A 137 10.71 -1.81 -24.07
C HIS A 137 11.03 -2.07 -25.54
N ASP A 138 11.33 -3.33 -25.91
CA ASP A 138 11.54 -3.66 -27.31
C ASP A 138 10.24 -3.50 -28.13
N ASP A 139 10.38 -3.27 -29.44
CA ASP A 139 9.23 -2.99 -30.29
C ASP A 139 8.27 -4.19 -30.39
N ALA A 140 8.74 -5.42 -30.17
CA ALA A 140 7.90 -6.60 -30.17
C ALA A 140 6.98 -6.63 -28.94
N LEU A 141 7.49 -6.27 -27.75
CA LEU A 141 6.68 -6.12 -26.55
C LEU A 141 5.70 -4.96 -26.68
N LEU A 142 6.17 -3.80 -27.15
CA LEU A 142 5.35 -2.60 -27.28
C LEU A 142 4.13 -2.81 -28.19
N ALA A 143 4.31 -3.54 -29.29
CA ALA A 143 3.24 -3.86 -30.26
C ALA A 143 2.35 -5.04 -29.82
N ARG A 144 2.75 -5.79 -28.78
CA ARG A 144 2.02 -6.98 -28.33
C ARG A 144 0.74 -6.61 -27.58
N SER A 145 -0.29 -7.43 -27.75
CA SER A 145 -1.50 -7.29 -26.95
C SER A 145 -1.22 -7.62 -25.49
N PRO A 146 -1.66 -6.79 -24.51
CA PRO A 146 -1.54 -7.09 -23.10
C PRO A 146 -2.18 -8.44 -22.74
N PHE A 147 -3.26 -8.82 -23.42
CA PHE A 147 -3.99 -10.07 -23.17
C PHE A 147 -3.25 -11.32 -23.64
N ALA A 148 -2.21 -11.17 -24.47
CA ALA A 148 -1.32 -12.26 -24.90
C ALA A 148 -0.09 -12.45 -23.98
N LEU A 149 0.00 -11.69 -22.87
CA LEU A 149 1.07 -11.76 -21.90
C LEU A 149 0.73 -12.76 -20.77
N SER A 150 1.78 -13.23 -20.05
CA SER A 150 1.59 -13.99 -18.81
C SER A 150 0.91 -13.12 -17.72
N GLY A 151 0.34 -13.76 -16.69
CA GLY A 151 -0.27 -13.02 -15.57
C GLY A 151 0.67 -12.03 -14.90
N GLY A 152 1.92 -12.45 -14.63
CA GLY A 152 2.94 -11.57 -14.06
C GLY A 152 3.32 -10.41 -14.97
N GLN A 153 3.45 -10.67 -16.29
CA GLN A 153 3.71 -9.59 -17.25
C GLN A 153 2.54 -8.61 -17.34
N ARG A 154 1.29 -9.08 -17.36
CA ARG A 154 0.10 -8.20 -17.33
C ARG A 154 0.09 -7.30 -16.10
N ARG A 155 0.39 -7.86 -14.92
CA ARG A 155 0.47 -7.09 -13.67
C ARG A 155 1.54 -6.00 -13.75
N ARG A 156 2.71 -6.31 -14.28
CA ARG A 156 3.79 -5.35 -14.49
C ARG A 156 3.40 -4.25 -15.50
N VAL A 157 2.69 -4.60 -16.57
CA VAL A 157 2.16 -3.59 -17.53
C VAL A 157 1.16 -2.67 -16.85
N ALA A 158 0.24 -3.20 -16.03
CA ALA A 158 -0.71 -2.37 -15.29
C ALA A 158 -0.01 -1.42 -14.30
N LEU A 159 1.02 -1.91 -13.58
CA LEU A 159 1.84 -1.07 -12.71
C LEU A 159 2.60 0.00 -13.53
N ALA A 160 3.16 -0.37 -14.69
CA ALA A 160 3.82 0.59 -15.59
C ALA A 160 2.86 1.69 -16.05
N GLY A 161 1.59 1.35 -16.35
CA GLY A 161 0.56 2.33 -16.72
C GLY A 161 0.31 3.38 -15.64
N VAL A 162 0.33 2.97 -14.37
CA VAL A 162 0.22 3.90 -13.23
C VAL A 162 1.51 4.72 -13.07
N LEU A 163 2.67 4.08 -13.14
CA LEU A 163 3.98 4.75 -13.00
C LEU A 163 4.26 5.76 -14.11
N ALA A 164 3.78 5.51 -15.35
CA ALA A 164 3.94 6.43 -16.47
C ALA A 164 3.33 7.82 -16.22
N MET A 165 2.39 7.93 -15.30
CA MET A 165 1.86 9.21 -14.81
C MET A 165 2.89 9.99 -13.97
N ARG A 166 3.96 9.35 -13.50
CA ARG A 166 4.94 9.85 -12.53
C ARG A 166 4.26 10.37 -11.26
N PRO A 167 3.51 9.52 -10.56
CA PRO A 167 2.86 9.91 -9.31
C PRO A 167 3.89 10.20 -8.22
N ARG A 168 3.52 11.02 -7.24
CA ARG A 168 4.30 11.24 -6.00
C ARG A 168 3.91 10.26 -4.91
N THR A 169 2.67 9.78 -4.94
CA THR A 169 2.17 8.73 -4.07
C THR A 169 1.69 7.56 -4.92
N LEU A 170 2.13 6.36 -4.58
CA LEU A 170 1.67 5.12 -5.20
C LEU A 170 0.89 4.31 -4.16
N VAL A 171 -0.39 4.14 -4.43
CA VAL A 171 -1.29 3.31 -3.62
C VAL A 171 -1.45 1.96 -4.29
N LEU A 172 -1.20 0.89 -3.56
CA LEU A 172 -1.24 -0.49 -4.03
C LEU A 172 -2.24 -1.27 -3.16
N ASP A 173 -3.34 -1.70 -3.75
CA ASP A 173 -4.34 -2.51 -3.06
C ASP A 173 -4.08 -4.00 -3.33
N GLU A 174 -3.52 -4.70 -2.34
CA GLU A 174 -3.13 -6.11 -2.37
C GLU A 174 -2.24 -6.49 -3.58
N PRO A 175 -1.09 -5.82 -3.78
CA PRO A 175 -0.28 -5.99 -4.99
C PRO A 175 0.35 -7.39 -5.12
N SER A 176 0.51 -8.11 -4.03
CA SER A 176 1.11 -9.45 -3.97
C SER A 176 0.09 -10.59 -4.07
N ALA A 177 -1.21 -10.29 -4.10
CA ALA A 177 -2.27 -11.30 -4.13
C ALA A 177 -2.10 -12.27 -5.32
N GLY A 178 -2.06 -13.57 -5.03
CA GLY A 178 -1.93 -14.63 -6.03
C GLY A 178 -0.52 -14.81 -6.62
N LEU A 179 0.50 -14.12 -6.08
CA LEU A 179 1.90 -14.36 -6.43
C LEU A 179 2.48 -15.50 -5.58
N ASP A 180 3.38 -16.28 -6.18
CA ASP A 180 4.26 -17.17 -5.44
C ASP A 180 5.33 -16.39 -4.65
N ALA A 181 6.13 -17.08 -3.84
CA ALA A 181 7.09 -16.45 -2.95
C ALA A 181 8.20 -15.71 -3.71
N GLU A 182 8.64 -16.23 -4.86
CA GLU A 182 9.72 -15.65 -5.68
C GLU A 182 9.23 -14.37 -6.35
N ALA A 183 8.10 -14.40 -7.04
CA ALA A 183 7.49 -13.24 -7.70
C ALA A 183 7.12 -12.14 -6.68
N ARG A 184 6.73 -12.53 -5.45
CA ARG A 184 6.48 -11.59 -4.36
C ARG A 184 7.75 -10.88 -3.91
N ALA A 185 8.83 -11.62 -3.68
CA ALA A 185 10.11 -11.04 -3.31
C ALA A 185 10.66 -10.08 -4.38
N GLU A 186 10.51 -10.44 -5.66
CA GLU A 186 10.85 -9.54 -6.78
C GLU A 186 10.02 -8.25 -6.75
N LEU A 187 8.70 -8.35 -6.55
CA LEU A 187 7.82 -7.18 -6.46
C LEU A 187 8.25 -6.25 -5.33
N TYR A 188 8.55 -6.79 -4.14
CA TYR A 188 8.97 -5.98 -2.99
C TYR A 188 10.33 -5.31 -3.22
N ALA A 189 11.27 -6.01 -3.85
CA ALA A 189 12.55 -5.43 -4.24
C ALA A 189 12.35 -4.26 -5.22
N GLN A 190 11.46 -4.42 -6.21
CA GLN A 190 11.11 -3.36 -7.16
C GLN A 190 10.46 -2.16 -6.47
N LEU A 191 9.49 -2.38 -5.57
CA LEU A 191 8.82 -1.29 -4.84
C LEU A 191 9.80 -0.51 -3.95
N ARG A 192 10.74 -1.19 -3.30
CA ARG A 192 11.82 -0.54 -2.54
C ARG A 192 12.74 0.31 -3.41
N ALA A 193 13.12 -0.21 -4.58
CA ALA A 193 13.95 0.52 -5.54
C ALA A 193 13.22 1.75 -6.05
N LEU A 194 11.98 1.59 -6.54
CA LEU A 194 11.12 2.68 -7.02
C LEU A 194 10.95 3.79 -5.98
N ARG A 195 10.69 3.42 -4.72
CA ARG A 195 10.55 4.37 -3.62
C ARG A 195 11.82 5.21 -3.43
N ARG A 196 12.98 4.55 -3.35
CA ARG A 196 14.28 5.23 -3.12
C ARG A 196 14.70 6.13 -4.27
N GLU A 197 14.48 5.67 -5.52
CA GLU A 197 14.94 6.37 -6.71
C GLU A 197 14.07 7.55 -7.10
N ASN A 198 12.79 7.56 -6.66
CA ASN A 198 11.81 8.55 -7.09
C ASN A 198 11.18 9.33 -5.95
N ASP A 199 11.68 9.23 -4.71
CA ASP A 199 11.10 9.84 -3.50
C ASP A 199 9.60 9.58 -3.37
N LEU A 200 9.15 8.33 -3.68
CA LEU A 200 7.76 7.95 -3.68
C LEU A 200 7.24 7.73 -2.25
N THR A 201 6.09 8.30 -1.95
CA THR A 201 5.27 7.85 -0.83
C THR A 201 4.54 6.57 -1.28
N LEU A 202 4.67 5.48 -0.51
CA LEU A 202 3.95 4.24 -0.77
C LEU A 202 2.82 4.07 0.23
N VAL A 203 1.65 3.67 -0.27
CA VAL A 203 0.54 3.23 0.57
C VAL A 203 0.18 1.81 0.16
N LEU A 204 0.41 0.87 1.07
CA LEU A 204 0.22 -0.55 0.84
C LEU A 204 -1.03 -1.03 1.58
N VAL A 205 -2.00 -1.56 0.87
CA VAL A 205 -3.08 -2.33 1.49
C VAL A 205 -2.69 -3.80 1.38
N SER A 206 -2.53 -4.47 2.52
CA SER A 206 -2.13 -5.88 2.54
C SER A 206 -2.75 -6.62 3.71
N HIS A 207 -2.88 -7.94 3.54
CA HIS A 207 -3.17 -8.89 4.62
C HIS A 207 -1.98 -9.80 4.93
N ASP A 208 -0.87 -9.65 4.20
CA ASP A 208 0.38 -10.38 4.46
C ASP A 208 1.25 -9.62 5.47
N MET A 209 1.28 -10.10 6.70
CA MET A 209 2.01 -9.45 7.79
C MET A 209 3.53 -9.48 7.59
N SER A 210 4.05 -10.45 6.82
CA SER A 210 5.48 -10.53 6.50
C SER A 210 5.87 -9.41 5.53
N GLU A 211 5.03 -9.17 4.51
CA GLU A 211 5.17 -8.04 3.57
C GLU A 211 5.23 -6.71 4.30
N VAL A 212 4.24 -6.52 5.18
CA VAL A 212 4.10 -5.29 5.95
C VAL A 212 5.30 -5.06 6.87
N ALA A 213 5.74 -6.10 7.58
CA ALA A 213 6.91 -6.02 8.46
C ALA A 213 8.21 -5.69 7.70
N GLU A 214 8.29 -6.09 6.42
CA GLU A 214 9.47 -5.87 5.59
C GLU A 214 9.52 -4.50 4.92
N LEU A 215 8.37 -3.93 4.54
CA LEU A 215 8.29 -2.75 3.69
C LEU A 215 7.85 -1.48 4.41
N ALA A 216 7.03 -1.59 5.45
CA ALA A 216 6.36 -0.44 6.03
C ALA A 216 7.23 0.29 7.06
N ASP A 217 7.17 1.62 7.02
CA ASP A 217 7.68 2.50 8.09
C ASP A 217 6.55 2.84 9.07
N GLN A 218 5.31 2.81 8.60
CA GLN A 218 4.11 3.10 9.36
C GLN A 218 3.06 2.03 9.12
N LEU A 219 2.41 1.59 10.19
CA LEU A 219 1.33 0.61 10.16
C LEU A 219 0.02 1.24 10.65
N VAL A 220 -1.04 0.97 9.93
CA VAL A 220 -2.41 1.39 10.24
C VAL A 220 -3.31 0.17 10.27
N VAL A 221 -3.95 -0.11 11.40
CA VAL A 221 -4.86 -1.24 11.59
C VAL A 221 -6.30 -0.75 11.59
N LEU A 222 -7.09 -1.21 10.61
CA LEU A 222 -8.51 -0.94 10.52
C LEU A 222 -9.35 -2.15 10.92
N THR A 223 -10.35 -1.93 11.78
CA THR A 223 -11.35 -2.93 12.15
C THR A 223 -12.73 -2.29 12.12
N GLU A 224 -13.68 -2.90 11.42
CA GLU A 224 -15.08 -2.43 11.33
C GLU A 224 -15.22 -0.95 10.92
N GLY A 225 -14.33 -0.46 10.07
CA GLY A 225 -14.31 0.92 9.58
C GLY A 225 -13.67 1.93 10.54
N GLU A 226 -13.09 1.51 11.64
CA GLU A 226 -12.42 2.35 12.62
C GLU A 226 -10.92 2.10 12.67
N LEU A 227 -10.14 3.14 12.98
CA LEU A 227 -8.71 3.03 13.29
C LEU A 227 -8.55 2.41 14.67
N ARG A 228 -7.87 1.26 14.76
CA ARG A 228 -7.62 0.58 16.05
C ARG A 228 -6.20 0.81 16.54
N LEU A 229 -5.21 0.69 15.65
CA LEU A 229 -3.80 0.89 15.98
C LEU A 229 -3.13 1.67 14.86
N ALA A 230 -2.18 2.53 15.19
CA ALA A 230 -1.28 3.18 14.24
C ALA A 230 0.07 3.43 14.91
N GLY A 231 1.16 3.24 14.17
CA GLY A 231 2.51 3.45 14.68
C GLY A 231 3.57 2.77 13.81
N ALA A 232 4.80 2.71 14.29
CA ALA A 232 5.84 1.93 13.66
C ALA A 232 5.51 0.43 13.73
N PRO A 233 5.88 -0.38 12.71
CA PRO A 233 5.53 -1.80 12.66
C PRO A 233 5.98 -2.61 13.88
N ASP A 234 7.17 -2.34 14.41
CA ASP A 234 7.72 -2.98 15.61
C ASP A 234 6.84 -2.72 16.85
N GLN A 235 6.37 -1.49 17.02
CA GLN A 235 5.47 -1.11 18.12
C GLN A 235 4.12 -1.79 17.99
N VAL A 236 3.51 -1.72 16.79
CA VAL A 236 2.17 -2.29 16.55
C VAL A 236 2.20 -3.81 16.64
N PHE A 237 3.21 -4.48 16.04
CA PHE A 237 3.35 -5.94 16.10
C PHE A 237 3.82 -6.44 17.48
N GLY A 238 4.47 -5.58 18.27
CA GLY A 238 4.83 -5.88 19.65
C GLY A 238 3.61 -6.08 20.55
N ASP A 239 2.50 -5.38 20.26
CA ASP A 239 1.20 -5.59 20.91
C ASP A 239 0.41 -6.71 20.21
N THR A 240 0.87 -7.94 20.41
CA THR A 240 0.26 -9.13 19.79
C THR A 240 -1.19 -9.34 20.22
N GLU A 241 -1.56 -8.93 21.43
CA GLU A 241 -2.93 -9.05 21.94
C GLU A 241 -3.89 -8.11 21.20
N ALA A 242 -3.48 -6.85 20.98
CA ALA A 242 -4.28 -5.89 20.23
C ALA A 242 -4.45 -6.31 18.75
N ILE A 243 -3.39 -6.87 18.12
CA ILE A 243 -3.47 -7.41 16.74
C ILE A 243 -4.46 -8.58 16.67
N ILE A 244 -4.41 -9.52 17.64
CA ILE A 244 -5.35 -10.64 17.70
C ILE A 244 -6.78 -10.14 17.96
N ALA A 245 -6.96 -9.17 18.86
CA ALA A 245 -8.27 -8.55 19.12
C ALA A 245 -8.83 -7.83 17.88
N ALA A 246 -7.97 -7.33 16.98
CA ALA A 246 -8.36 -6.78 15.69
C ALA A 246 -8.72 -7.85 14.64
N GLY A 247 -8.66 -9.15 15.00
CA GLY A 247 -8.96 -10.27 14.12
C GLY A 247 -7.83 -10.64 13.17
N LEU A 248 -6.60 -10.20 13.45
CA LEU A 248 -5.43 -10.43 12.61
C LEU A 248 -4.46 -11.41 13.28
N LEU A 249 -3.62 -12.05 12.48
CA LEU A 249 -2.52 -12.88 12.97
C LEU A 249 -1.24 -12.03 12.97
N PRO A 250 -0.58 -11.83 14.12
CA PRO A 250 0.71 -11.16 14.17
C PRO A 250 1.77 -11.89 13.31
N PRO A 251 2.86 -11.20 12.88
CA PRO A 251 3.98 -11.85 12.23
C PRO A 251 4.49 -13.02 13.08
N PRO A 252 4.95 -14.13 12.47
CA PRO A 252 5.42 -15.31 13.22
C PRO A 252 6.47 -14.99 14.29
N LEU A 253 7.37 -14.05 14.01
CA LEU A 253 8.44 -13.69 14.95
C LEU A 253 7.90 -12.88 16.15
N ALA A 254 6.90 -12.02 15.95
CA ALA A 254 6.22 -11.34 17.05
C ALA A 254 5.53 -12.36 17.99
N LEU A 255 4.91 -13.41 17.42
CA LEU A 255 4.34 -14.51 18.20
C LEU A 255 5.41 -15.29 18.97
N VAL A 256 6.55 -15.58 18.36
CA VAL A 256 7.69 -16.23 19.03
C VAL A 256 8.16 -15.40 20.24
N GLY A 257 8.32 -14.08 20.04
CA GLY A 257 8.68 -13.15 21.12
C GLY A 257 7.64 -13.15 22.26
N ALA A 258 6.35 -13.08 21.91
CA ALA A 258 5.25 -13.13 22.88
C ALA A 258 5.22 -14.45 23.68
N LEU A 259 5.42 -15.60 23.02
CA LEU A 259 5.49 -16.91 23.67
C LEU A 259 6.73 -17.04 24.57
N ALA A 260 7.84 -16.44 24.19
CA ALA A 260 9.06 -16.41 25.01
C ALA A 260 8.83 -15.58 26.29
N ARG A 261 8.21 -14.42 26.18
CA ARG A 261 7.80 -13.59 27.34
C ARG A 261 6.85 -14.34 28.28
N ALA A 262 5.86 -15.02 27.72
CA ALA A 262 4.92 -15.83 28.52
C ALA A 262 5.62 -16.96 29.29
N ARG A 263 6.83 -17.39 28.86
CA ARG A 263 7.68 -18.37 29.57
C ARG A 263 8.72 -17.73 30.48
N GLY A 264 8.65 -16.42 30.72
CA GLY A 264 9.52 -15.67 31.60
C GLY A 264 10.88 -15.31 31.00
N LEU A 265 11.02 -15.33 29.66
CA LEU A 265 12.20 -14.80 28.99
C LEU A 265 12.04 -13.30 28.74
N ASP A 266 13.13 -12.54 29.01
CA ASP A 266 13.16 -11.08 28.80
C ASP A 266 13.44 -10.77 27.30
N VAL A 267 12.39 -10.86 26.49
CA VAL A 267 12.43 -10.54 25.05
C VAL A 267 11.68 -9.24 24.80
N PRO A 268 12.32 -8.19 24.22
CA PRO A 268 11.66 -6.94 23.92
C PRO A 268 10.46 -7.13 22.99
N PRO A 269 9.32 -6.42 23.21
CA PRO A 269 8.13 -6.54 22.36
C PRO A 269 8.38 -6.15 20.90
N ASP A 270 9.27 -5.22 20.65
CA ASP A 270 9.68 -4.68 19.34
C ASP A 270 10.67 -5.57 18.58
N ALA A 271 11.12 -6.69 19.16
CA ALA A 271 11.94 -7.67 18.49
C ALA A 271 11.10 -8.52 17.51
N THR A 272 10.73 -7.92 16.36
CA THR A 272 9.82 -8.52 15.38
C THR A 272 10.49 -8.92 14.06
N THR A 273 11.78 -8.61 13.89
CA THR A 273 12.60 -9.04 12.73
C THR A 273 13.45 -10.28 13.09
N PRO A 274 13.91 -11.09 12.09
CA PRO A 274 14.71 -12.28 12.34
C PRO A 274 15.93 -12.04 13.23
N ASP A 275 16.73 -11.03 12.90
CA ASP A 275 17.97 -10.72 13.61
C ASP A 275 17.70 -10.17 15.01
N ALA A 276 16.73 -9.28 15.18
CA ALA A 276 16.35 -8.72 16.46
C ALA A 276 15.79 -9.82 17.39
N THR A 277 14.89 -10.68 16.87
CA THR A 277 14.30 -11.77 17.64
C THR A 277 15.35 -12.80 18.05
N ALA A 278 16.22 -13.22 17.14
CA ALA A 278 17.29 -14.17 17.44
C ALA A 278 18.24 -13.62 18.50
N THR A 279 18.69 -12.38 18.34
CA THR A 279 19.58 -11.70 19.29
C THR A 279 18.95 -11.58 20.67
N ALA A 280 17.68 -11.18 20.74
CA ALA A 280 16.96 -11.03 22.00
C ALA A 280 16.77 -12.38 22.71
N LEU A 281 16.41 -13.43 21.97
CA LEU A 281 16.25 -14.79 22.53
C LEU A 281 17.57 -15.33 23.07
N LEU A 282 18.68 -15.19 22.35
CA LEU A 282 20.00 -15.64 22.81
C LEU A 282 20.38 -14.94 24.11
N ARG A 283 20.26 -13.62 24.17
CA ARG A 283 20.56 -12.84 25.40
C ARG A 283 19.68 -13.25 26.59
N ALA A 284 18.39 -13.48 26.35
CA ALA A 284 17.46 -13.89 27.40
C ALA A 284 17.76 -15.29 27.95
N LEU A 285 18.20 -16.21 27.08
CA LEU A 285 18.62 -17.57 27.48
C LEU A 285 19.92 -17.58 28.23
N GLU A 286 20.92 -16.78 27.84
CA GLU A 286 22.19 -16.62 28.53
C GLU A 286 21.99 -16.11 29.97
N ARG A 287 21.21 -15.02 30.15
CA ARG A 287 20.87 -14.49 31.50
C ARG A 287 20.22 -15.54 32.38
N ARG A 288 19.25 -16.30 31.85
CA ARG A 288 18.56 -17.36 32.59
C ARG A 288 19.47 -18.51 32.98
N GLY A 289 20.51 -18.80 32.17
CA GLY A 289 21.52 -19.81 32.46
C GLY A 289 22.46 -19.36 33.59
N ASP A 290 22.74 -18.07 33.70
CA ASP A 290 23.57 -17.50 34.78
C ASP A 290 22.80 -17.41 36.08
N ASP A 291 21.53 -17.07 36.08
CA ASP A 291 20.64 -17.03 37.26
C ASP A 291 20.33 -18.43 37.85
N ALA A 292 20.56 -19.48 37.08
CA ALA A 292 20.36 -20.88 37.50
C ALA A 292 21.63 -21.57 38.04
N ARG A 293 22.77 -20.87 38.07
CA ARG A 293 24.04 -21.33 38.66
C ARG A 293 24.28 -20.68 39.98
#